data_b81a90e215d5af8410217efdd0ab3987
#
_entry.id   b81a90e215d5af8410217efdd0ab3987
#
_cell.length_a   1.000
_cell.length_b   1.000
_cell.length_c   1.000
_cell.angle_alpha   90.00
_cell.angle_beta   90.00
_cell.angle_gamma   90.00
#
_symmetry.space_group_name_H-M   'P 1'
#
loop_
_entity.id
_entity.type
_entity.pdbx_description
1 polymer ?
#
loop_
_entity_poly.entity_id
_entity_poly.type
_entity_poly.pdbx_seq_one_letter_code
_entity_poly.pdbx_strand_id
1 'polypeptide(L)'
;MSKAKAKGTAWETECVRYLGNYIFNNIKSFMRLPLSGSKDVGDIASSYLPEFVFECKNRKDALSSMSMIMRETEKERENAEADFGVALVKRRNFGPSGAYVVMEMHQFAQLLKERIEHGGTNTSEPRNPNSFQ
;
A
#
# COMPACT_ATOMS: atom_id res chain seq x y z
N MET A 1 -10.64 22.73 -8.16
CA MET A 1 -10.08 21.67 -7.31
C MET A 1 -9.45 22.27 -6.09
N SER A 2 -9.75 21.76 -4.91
CA SER A 2 -9.15 22.24 -3.67
C SER A 2 -7.68 21.84 -3.61
N LYS A 3 -6.90 22.53 -2.79
CA LYS A 3 -5.48 22.18 -2.56
C LYS A 3 -5.35 20.77 -1.99
N ALA A 4 -6.25 20.40 -1.08
CA ALA A 4 -6.23 19.07 -0.46
C ALA A 4 -6.47 17.97 -1.50
N LYS A 5 -7.42 18.19 -2.41
CA LYS A 5 -7.74 17.22 -3.47
C LYS A 5 -6.58 17.10 -4.47
N ALA A 6 -6.00 18.22 -4.88
CA ALA A 6 -4.86 18.23 -5.79
C ALA A 6 -3.65 17.52 -5.16
N LYS A 7 -3.42 17.74 -3.87
CA LYS A 7 -2.34 17.12 -3.10
C LYS A 7 -2.51 15.60 -3.01
N GLY A 8 -3.75 15.15 -2.78
CA GLY A 8 -4.05 13.73 -2.74
C GLY A 8 -3.84 13.06 -4.09
N THR A 9 -4.29 13.69 -5.17
CA THR A 9 -4.12 13.20 -6.54
C THR A 9 -2.63 13.09 -6.90
N ALA A 10 -1.84 14.09 -6.52
CA ALA A 10 -0.41 14.08 -6.79
C ALA A 10 0.27 12.90 -6.07
N TRP A 11 -0.11 12.65 -4.83
CA TRP A 11 0.45 11.53 -4.06
C TRP A 11 0.09 10.17 -4.66
N GLU A 12 -1.17 10.00 -5.09
CA GLU A 12 -1.60 8.77 -5.76
C GLU A 12 -0.78 8.54 -7.03
N THR A 13 -0.56 9.58 -7.82
CA THR A 13 0.25 9.49 -9.03
C THR A 13 1.69 9.09 -8.73
N GLU A 14 2.29 9.67 -7.68
CA GLU A 14 3.64 9.33 -7.26
C GLU A 14 3.73 7.84 -6.85
N CYS A 15 2.74 7.36 -6.11
CA CYS A 15 2.70 5.95 -5.68
C CYS A 15 2.58 5.01 -6.87
N VAL A 16 1.69 5.31 -7.81
CA VAL A 16 1.49 4.51 -9.02
C VAL A 16 2.79 4.38 -9.81
N ARG A 17 3.46 5.49 -10.03
CA ARG A 17 4.70 5.50 -10.79
C ARG A 17 5.83 4.76 -10.08
N TYR A 18 5.98 5.00 -8.79
CA TYR A 18 7.03 4.37 -8.01
C TYR A 18 6.87 2.86 -7.96
N LEU A 19 5.68 2.40 -7.56
CA LEU A 19 5.40 0.97 -7.44
C LEU A 19 5.47 0.26 -8.79
N GLY A 20 4.86 0.85 -9.81
CA GLY A 20 4.85 0.27 -11.14
C GLY A 20 6.25 0.12 -11.71
N ASN A 21 7.06 1.16 -11.57
CA ASN A 21 8.41 1.15 -12.10
C ASN A 21 9.31 0.20 -11.31
N TYR A 22 9.24 0.25 -9.98
CA TYR A 22 10.11 -0.57 -9.13
C TYR A 22 9.80 -2.07 -9.25
N ILE A 23 8.52 -2.42 -9.23
CA ILE A 23 8.12 -3.82 -9.18
C ILE A 23 8.11 -4.47 -10.56
N PHE A 24 7.55 -3.77 -11.54
CA PHE A 24 7.30 -4.34 -12.88
C PHE A 24 8.08 -3.68 -14.00
N ASN A 25 8.85 -2.64 -13.69
CA ASN A 25 9.48 -1.79 -14.69
C ASN A 25 8.46 -1.29 -15.72
N ASN A 26 7.26 -0.98 -15.24
CA ASN A 26 6.14 -0.55 -16.08
C ASN A 26 5.22 0.35 -15.26
N ILE A 27 5.24 1.65 -15.55
CA ILE A 27 4.41 2.63 -14.83
C ILE A 27 2.92 2.44 -15.05
N LYS A 28 2.52 1.63 -16.03
CA LYS A 28 1.10 1.33 -16.32
C LYS A 28 0.59 0.11 -15.56
N SER A 29 1.46 -0.58 -14.81
CA SER A 29 1.06 -1.78 -14.05
C SER A 29 0.23 -1.46 -12.81
N PHE A 30 0.28 -0.23 -12.35
CA PHE A 30 -0.61 0.30 -11.29
C PHE A 30 -1.44 1.43 -11.88
N MET A 31 -2.64 1.62 -11.37
CA MET A 31 -3.53 2.67 -11.84
C MET A 31 -4.25 3.33 -10.67
N ARG A 32 -4.60 4.59 -10.86
CA ARG A 32 -5.49 5.28 -9.93
C ARG A 32 -6.92 4.79 -10.19
N LEU A 33 -7.65 4.56 -9.10
CA LEU A 33 -9.04 4.13 -9.20
C LEU A 33 -9.94 5.35 -9.26
N PRO A 34 -10.97 5.34 -10.14
CA PRO A 34 -11.92 6.44 -10.19
C PRO A 34 -12.82 6.42 -8.98
N LEU A 35 -13.21 7.62 -8.52
CA LEU A 35 -14.24 7.75 -7.51
C LEU A 35 -15.58 7.48 -8.20
N SER A 36 -16.07 6.26 -8.07
CA SER A 36 -17.34 5.89 -8.67
C SER A 36 -18.07 4.90 -7.79
N GLY A 37 -19.37 5.10 -7.66
CA GLY A 37 -20.24 4.19 -6.96
C GLY A 37 -20.26 4.37 -5.45
N SER A 38 -21.00 3.51 -4.79
CA SER A 38 -21.26 3.57 -3.35
C SER A 38 -20.22 2.80 -2.53
N LYS A 39 -19.34 2.03 -3.19
CA LYS A 39 -18.35 1.23 -2.50
C LYS A 39 -16.94 1.75 -2.83
N ASP A 40 -16.24 2.16 -1.78
CA ASP A 40 -14.86 2.55 -1.89
C ASP A 40 -13.99 1.29 -1.80
N VAL A 41 -13.12 1.10 -2.79
CA VAL A 41 -12.22 -0.05 -2.87
C VAL A 41 -10.75 0.38 -2.90
N GLY A 42 -10.46 1.60 -2.45
CA GLY A 42 -9.12 2.15 -2.37
C GLY A 42 -8.83 3.18 -3.44
N ASP A 43 -7.61 3.69 -3.43
CA ASP A 43 -7.19 4.81 -4.27
C ASP A 43 -6.42 4.37 -5.51
N ILE A 44 -5.63 3.33 -5.40
CA ILE A 44 -4.85 2.78 -6.52
C ILE A 44 -4.94 1.26 -6.51
N ALA A 45 -4.68 0.64 -7.65
CA ALA A 45 -4.73 -0.81 -7.78
C ALA A 45 -3.80 -1.31 -8.86
N SER A 46 -3.49 -2.59 -8.81
CA SER A 46 -2.81 -3.31 -9.89
C SER A 46 -3.55 -4.61 -10.15
N SER A 47 -3.81 -4.90 -11.43
CA SER A 47 -4.41 -6.17 -11.82
C SER A 47 -3.51 -7.37 -11.54
N TYR A 48 -2.21 -7.13 -11.35
CA TYR A 48 -1.26 -8.18 -10.98
C TYR A 48 -1.30 -8.51 -9.49
N LEU A 49 -1.93 -7.65 -8.69
CA LEU A 49 -2.01 -7.79 -7.23
C LEU A 49 -3.46 -7.55 -6.77
N PRO A 50 -4.40 -8.40 -7.24
CA PRO A 50 -5.83 -8.17 -6.94
C PRO A 50 -6.17 -8.39 -5.47
N GLU A 51 -5.31 -9.05 -4.71
CA GLU A 51 -5.52 -9.30 -3.29
C GLU A 51 -5.20 -8.10 -2.40
N PHE A 52 -4.74 -7.00 -2.98
CA PHE A 52 -4.38 -5.79 -2.23
C PHE A 52 -5.33 -4.63 -2.49
N VAL A 53 -5.70 -3.93 -1.42
CA VAL A 53 -6.29 -2.60 -1.47
C VAL A 53 -5.24 -1.61 -0.99
N PHE A 54 -5.05 -0.53 -1.73
CA PHE A 54 -4.10 0.51 -1.38
C PHE A 54 -4.82 1.83 -1.13
N GLU A 55 -4.66 2.37 0.07
CA GLU A 55 -5.18 3.68 0.45
C GLU A 55 -4.02 4.66 0.52
N CYS A 56 -4.12 5.78 -0.19
CA CYS A 56 -3.06 6.78 -0.23
C CYS A 56 -3.43 7.96 0.68
N LYS A 57 -2.55 8.30 1.61
CA LYS A 57 -2.79 9.40 2.55
C LYS A 57 -1.63 10.39 2.52
N ASN A 58 -1.97 11.65 2.30
CA ASN A 58 -1.05 12.76 2.36
C ASN A 58 -1.62 13.82 3.31
N ARG A 59 -1.45 13.57 4.61
CA ARG A 59 -1.97 14.42 5.68
C ARG A 59 -0.89 14.68 6.72
N LYS A 60 -0.84 15.92 7.23
CA LYS A 60 0.10 16.26 8.29
C LYS A 60 -0.16 15.50 9.59
N ASP A 61 -1.43 15.16 9.84
CA ASP A 61 -1.87 14.49 11.06
C ASP A 61 -2.03 12.97 10.88
N ALA A 62 -1.39 12.39 9.85
CA ALA A 62 -1.57 10.96 9.54
C ALA A 62 -1.24 10.07 10.74
N LEU A 63 -0.16 10.34 11.45
CA LEU A 63 0.24 9.49 12.58
C LEU A 63 -0.77 9.55 13.73
N SER A 64 -1.30 10.73 14.04
CA SER A 64 -2.31 10.87 15.10
C SER A 64 -3.69 10.38 14.66
N SER A 65 -3.91 10.26 13.35
CA SER A 65 -5.17 9.76 12.78
C SER A 65 -5.08 8.34 12.27
N MET A 66 -4.01 7.62 12.60
CA MET A 66 -3.73 6.30 12.02
C MET A 66 -4.84 5.30 12.29
N SER A 67 -5.43 5.33 13.48
CA SER A 67 -6.53 4.43 13.82
C SER A 67 -7.72 4.61 12.87
N MET A 68 -8.06 5.87 12.57
CA MET A 68 -9.14 6.18 11.63
C MET A 68 -8.77 5.77 10.21
N ILE A 69 -7.54 6.07 9.79
CA ILE A 69 -7.04 5.71 8.46
C ILE A 69 -7.12 4.20 8.25
N MET A 70 -6.69 3.42 9.23
CA MET A 70 -6.72 1.97 9.11
C MET A 70 -8.13 1.40 9.17
N ARG A 71 -9.04 2.05 9.88
CA ARG A 71 -10.44 1.65 9.87
C ARG A 71 -11.06 1.84 8.49
N GLU A 72 -10.77 2.96 7.84
CA GLU A 72 -11.22 3.22 6.47
C GLU A 72 -10.61 2.20 5.49
N THR A 73 -9.32 1.95 5.63
CA THR A 73 -8.59 0.99 4.79
C THR A 73 -9.20 -0.41 4.91
N GLU A 74 -9.55 -0.83 6.12
CA GLU A 74 -10.16 -2.13 6.34
C GLU A 74 -11.57 -2.23 5.74
N LYS A 75 -12.33 -1.15 5.81
CA LYS A 75 -13.65 -1.11 5.17
C LYS A 75 -13.51 -1.26 3.65
N GLU A 76 -12.54 -0.59 3.06
CA GLU A 76 -12.27 -0.70 1.63
C GLU A 76 -11.81 -2.11 1.26
N ARG A 77 -10.98 -2.73 2.10
CA ARG A 77 -10.54 -4.10 1.91
C ARG A 77 -11.74 -5.06 1.91
N GLU A 78 -12.65 -4.90 2.85
CA GLU A 78 -13.88 -5.71 2.92
C GLU A 78 -14.75 -5.49 1.69
N ASN A 79 -14.91 -4.24 1.26
CA ASN A 79 -15.69 -3.90 0.06
C ASN A 79 -15.12 -4.57 -1.19
N ALA A 80 -13.80 -4.65 -1.29
CA ALA A 80 -13.09 -5.24 -2.42
C ALA A 80 -12.93 -6.76 -2.30
N GLU A 81 -13.30 -7.33 -1.16
CA GLU A 81 -13.06 -8.76 -0.85
C GLU A 81 -11.59 -9.12 -1.02
N ALA A 82 -10.72 -8.20 -0.62
CA ALA A 82 -9.27 -8.37 -0.74
C ALA A 82 -8.67 -8.95 0.55
N ASP A 83 -7.49 -9.52 0.43
CA ASP A 83 -6.80 -10.14 1.57
C ASP A 83 -6.05 -9.10 2.40
N PHE A 84 -5.53 -8.06 1.75
CA PHE A 84 -4.63 -7.09 2.38
C PHE A 84 -5.11 -5.66 2.16
N GLY A 85 -5.18 -4.91 3.25
CA GLY A 85 -5.43 -3.47 3.21
C GLY A 85 -4.19 -2.72 3.65
N VAL A 86 -3.68 -1.86 2.78
CA VAL A 86 -2.41 -1.18 2.97
C VAL A 86 -2.59 0.33 2.83
N ALA A 87 -2.15 1.09 3.82
CA ALA A 87 -2.12 2.53 3.74
C ALA A 87 -0.72 3.00 3.37
N LEU A 88 -0.63 3.80 2.31
CA LEU A 88 0.61 4.40 1.82
C LEU A 88 0.64 5.85 2.28
N VAL A 89 1.44 6.14 3.29
CA VAL A 89 1.42 7.42 3.99
C VAL A 89 2.63 8.25 3.60
N LYS A 90 2.38 9.38 2.95
CA LYS A 90 3.45 10.28 2.52
C LYS A 90 4.14 10.90 3.73
N ARG A 91 5.46 10.93 3.66
CA ARG A 91 6.29 11.61 4.66
C ARG A 91 6.74 12.96 4.12
N ARG A 92 6.71 13.97 4.99
CA ARG A 92 7.21 15.30 4.64
C ARG A 92 8.69 15.24 4.29
N ASN A 93 9.07 15.90 3.19
CA ASN A 93 10.45 15.97 2.69
C ASN A 93 11.04 14.65 2.22
N PHE A 94 10.20 13.65 1.96
CA PHE A 94 10.63 12.37 1.39
C PHE A 94 9.86 12.08 0.11
N GLY A 95 10.52 11.43 -0.83
CA GLY A 95 9.86 10.89 -1.99
C GLY A 95 9.12 9.59 -1.66
N PRO A 96 8.48 8.98 -2.67
CA PRO A 96 7.68 7.77 -2.44
C PRO A 96 8.46 6.62 -1.79
N SER A 97 9.73 6.45 -2.10
CA SER A 97 10.53 5.37 -1.50
C SER A 97 10.67 5.49 0.01
N GLY A 98 10.52 6.70 0.55
CA GLY A 98 10.60 6.95 1.98
C GLY A 98 9.27 7.01 2.68
N ALA A 99 8.17 6.74 1.98
CA ALA A 99 6.85 6.74 2.56
C ALA A 99 6.69 5.61 3.59
N TYR A 100 5.74 5.79 4.49
CA TYR A 100 5.38 4.73 5.43
C TYR A 100 4.32 3.84 4.79
N VAL A 101 4.47 2.54 5.02
CA VAL A 101 3.49 1.53 4.62
C VAL A 101 2.92 0.95 5.89
N VAL A 102 1.61 1.06 6.06
CA VAL A 102 0.96 0.63 7.30
C VAL A 102 -0.10 -0.41 6.98
N MET A 103 -0.07 -1.51 7.70
CA MET A 103 -1.06 -2.57 7.59
C MET A 103 -1.23 -3.23 8.95
N GLU A 104 -2.32 -3.96 9.13
CA GLU A 104 -2.56 -4.65 10.38
C GLU A 104 -1.61 -5.85 10.51
N MET A 105 -1.18 -6.12 11.72
CA MET A 105 -0.17 -7.15 12.00
C MET A 105 -0.59 -8.52 11.45
N HIS A 106 -1.85 -8.92 11.61
CA HIS A 106 -2.28 -10.25 11.14
C HIS A 106 -2.19 -10.38 9.62
N GLN A 107 -2.41 -9.29 8.90
CA GLN A 107 -2.28 -9.29 7.44
C GLN A 107 -0.81 -9.32 7.04
N PHE A 108 0.02 -8.57 7.73
CA PHE A 108 1.46 -8.59 7.49
C PHE A 108 2.05 -9.98 7.76
N ALA A 109 1.61 -10.63 8.83
CA ALA A 109 2.02 -12.00 9.16
C ALA A 109 1.62 -12.98 8.06
N GLN A 110 0.41 -12.83 7.52
CA GLN A 110 -0.05 -13.66 6.41
C GLN A 110 0.81 -13.42 5.16
N LEU A 111 1.12 -12.17 4.87
CA LEU A 111 1.98 -11.81 3.74
C LEU A 111 3.36 -12.44 3.87
N LEU A 112 3.94 -12.39 5.05
CA LEU A 112 5.24 -13.03 5.32
C LEU A 112 5.17 -14.54 5.14
N LYS A 113 4.09 -15.16 5.61
CA LYS A 113 3.88 -16.60 5.45
C LYS A 113 3.82 -16.97 3.97
N GLU A 114 3.07 -16.22 3.17
CA GLU A 114 2.98 -16.45 1.74
C GLU A 114 4.32 -16.24 1.05
N ARG A 115 5.09 -15.26 1.49
CA ARG A 115 6.42 -15.02 0.95
C ARG A 115 7.33 -16.24 1.17
N ILE A 116 7.24 -16.87 2.33
CA ILE A 116 8.02 -18.07 2.65
C ILE A 116 7.53 -19.26 1.82
N GLU A 117 6.22 -19.44 1.71
CA GLU A 117 5.63 -20.59 1.02
C GLU A 117 5.79 -20.51 -0.49
N HIS A 118 5.70 -19.31 -1.06
CA HIS A 118 5.66 -19.12 -2.52
C HIS A 118 6.83 -18.34 -3.07
N GLY A 119 7.70 -17.82 -2.20
CA GLY A 119 8.78 -16.94 -2.60
C GLY A 119 9.99 -17.61 -3.21
N GLY A 120 9.99 -18.91 -3.33
CA GLY A 120 11.10 -19.62 -3.94
C GLY A 120 12.43 -19.43 -3.22
N THR A 121 12.41 -19.07 -1.96
CA THR A 121 13.63 -18.91 -1.20
C THR A 121 14.08 -20.26 -0.68
N ASN A 122 15.33 -20.56 -0.91
CA ASN A 122 15.95 -21.78 -0.39
C ASN A 122 16.25 -21.63 1.08
N THR A 123 15.22 -21.40 1.88
CA THR A 123 15.42 -21.29 3.32
C THR A 123 15.14 -22.61 3.99
N SER A 124 15.92 -23.60 3.66
CA SER A 124 16.03 -24.77 4.51
C SER A 124 16.59 -24.38 5.88
N GLU A 125 17.34 -23.29 5.94
CA GLU A 125 17.90 -22.77 7.20
C GLU A 125 17.64 -21.28 7.36
N PRO A 126 17.12 -20.86 8.53
CA PRO A 126 16.96 -19.44 8.81
C PRO A 126 18.33 -18.75 8.84
N ARG A 127 18.38 -17.52 8.35
CA ARG A 127 19.59 -16.71 8.47
C ARG A 127 19.80 -16.28 9.92
N ASN A 128 21.05 -16.24 10.32
CA ASN A 128 21.40 -15.70 11.61
C ASN A 128 21.05 -14.19 11.61
N PRO A 129 20.23 -13.71 12.57
CA PRO A 129 19.88 -12.29 12.65
C PRO A 129 21.08 -11.35 12.69
N ASN A 130 22.20 -11.80 13.26
CA ASN A 130 23.41 -10.97 13.35
C ASN A 130 24.12 -10.80 12.01
N SER A 131 23.75 -11.56 10.99
CA SER A 131 24.39 -11.46 9.66
C SER A 131 23.90 -10.27 8.85
N PHE A 132 22.96 -9.49 9.37
CA PHE A 132 22.41 -8.32 8.70
C PHE A 132 23.10 -7.01 9.08
N GLN A 133 24.16 -7.05 9.84
CA GLN A 133 24.90 -5.86 10.24
C GLN A 133 25.95 -5.45 9.21
#